data_d19e922d7040f8891f238f44b894cd5b
#
_entry.id   d19e922d7040f8891f238f44b894cd5b
#
_cell.length_a   1.000
_cell.length_b   1.000
_cell.length_c   1.000
_cell.angle_alpha   90.00
_cell.angle_beta   90.00
_cell.angle_gamma   90.00
#
_symmetry.space_group_name_H-M   'P 1'
#
loop_
_entity.id
_entity.type
_entity.pdbx_description
1 polymer ?
#
loop_
_entity_poly.entity_id
_entity_poly.type
_entity_poly.pdbx_seq_one_letter_code
_entity_poly.pdbx_strand_id
1 'polypeptide(L)'
;YPEEKMGVMCLEDGRSSVIEYYELSDEMRNATDDNGTLLYGFGVILNYIFKLDKLEELLSKKLPCHIVEKKIQYVDDKNQFISPDEPNGYKFETLAVDVIRLMDYCVPFEVERQREFAPIKNLHGKDSLDSARELLALNGEKL
;
A
#
# COMPACT_ATOMS: atom_id res chain seq x y z
N TYR A 1 8.03 -7.59 -5.69
CA TYR A 1 8.96 -7.05 -6.71
C TYR A 1 9.14 -5.56 -6.47
N PRO A 2 10.34 -4.97 -6.79
CA PRO A 2 10.63 -3.56 -6.54
C PRO A 2 9.67 -2.57 -7.21
N GLU A 3 9.03 -2.96 -8.31
CA GLU A 3 8.12 -2.11 -9.08
C GLU A 3 6.66 -2.15 -8.57
N GLU A 4 6.36 -2.94 -7.57
CA GLU A 4 5.00 -3.05 -7.07
C GLU A 4 4.58 -1.80 -6.28
N LYS A 5 3.39 -1.29 -6.60
CA LYS A 5 2.81 -0.11 -5.95
C LYS A 5 2.10 -0.50 -4.66
N MET A 6 2.89 -0.93 -3.67
CA MET A 6 2.41 -1.27 -2.33
C MET A 6 3.40 -0.78 -1.28
N GLY A 7 2.90 -0.49 -0.09
CA GLY A 7 3.75 -0.19 1.06
C GLY A 7 4.59 -1.40 1.44
N VAL A 8 5.75 -1.16 2.00
CA VAL A 8 6.66 -2.21 2.48
C VAL A 8 6.92 -2.06 3.97
N MET A 9 6.99 -3.18 4.64
CA MET A 9 7.31 -3.24 6.05
C MET A 9 8.79 -2.96 6.30
N CYS A 10 9.08 -2.16 7.33
CA CYS A 10 10.44 -1.82 7.73
C CYS A 10 10.54 -1.63 9.25
N LEU A 11 11.74 -1.38 9.73
CA LEU A 11 12.01 -0.85 11.06
C LEU A 11 12.44 0.61 10.93
N GLU A 12 11.74 1.49 11.60
CA GLU A 12 12.06 2.91 11.74
C GLU A 12 12.35 3.19 13.22
N ASP A 13 13.57 3.58 13.53
CA ASP A 13 14.04 3.77 14.90
C ASP A 13 13.79 2.55 15.83
N GLY A 14 13.93 1.34 15.27
CA GLY A 14 13.71 0.08 15.98
C GLY A 14 12.24 -0.30 16.19
N ARG A 15 11.29 0.43 15.63
CA ARG A 15 9.86 0.12 15.66
C ARG A 15 9.35 -0.34 14.31
N SER A 16 8.38 -1.22 14.33
CA SER A 16 7.70 -1.63 13.09
C SER A 16 7.03 -0.43 12.43
N SER A 17 7.27 -0.28 11.14
CA SER A 17 6.74 0.80 10.31
C SER A 17 6.42 0.28 8.92
N VAL A 18 5.73 1.09 8.14
CA VAL A 18 5.51 0.85 6.71
C VAL A 18 5.89 2.12 5.96
N ILE A 19 6.66 1.94 4.90
CA ILE A 19 6.99 2.99 3.95
C ILE A 19 6.14 2.78 2.71
N GLU A 20 5.41 3.80 2.29
CA GLU A 20 4.62 3.74 1.07
C GLU A 20 5.52 3.72 -0.18
N TYR A 21 5.06 3.07 -1.24
CA TYR A 21 5.86 2.87 -2.46
C TYR A 21 6.38 4.17 -3.09
N TYR A 22 5.69 5.29 -2.89
CA TYR A 22 6.08 6.61 -3.42
C TYR A 22 7.08 7.35 -2.51
N GLU A 23 7.30 6.85 -1.28
CA GLU A 23 8.28 7.36 -0.33
C GLU A 23 9.63 6.61 -0.43
N LEU A 24 9.63 5.42 -1.06
CA LEU A 24 10.85 4.64 -1.29
C LEU A 24 11.75 5.32 -2.33
N SER A 25 12.99 5.61 -1.95
CA SER A 25 14.02 5.98 -2.93
C SER A 25 14.36 4.81 -3.85
N ASP A 26 14.94 5.10 -5.02
CA ASP A 26 15.41 4.05 -5.94
C ASP A 26 16.49 3.17 -5.30
N GLU A 27 17.33 3.73 -4.44
CA GLU A 27 18.34 3.00 -3.67
C GLU A 27 17.68 2.02 -2.70
N MET A 28 16.72 2.47 -1.89
CA MET A 28 15.98 1.61 -0.96
C MET A 28 15.23 0.49 -1.68
N ARG A 29 14.60 0.83 -2.80
CA ARG A 29 13.79 -0.10 -3.59
C ARG A 29 14.58 -1.29 -4.12
N ASN A 30 15.86 -1.06 -4.44
CA ASN A 30 16.75 -2.07 -4.99
C ASN A 30 17.79 -2.60 -4.01
N ALA A 31 17.74 -2.15 -2.74
CA ALA A 31 18.68 -2.60 -1.71
C ALA A 31 18.49 -4.08 -1.39
N THR A 32 19.60 -4.83 -1.37
CA THR A 32 19.64 -6.26 -1.06
C THR A 32 20.60 -6.56 0.06
N ASP A 33 20.39 -7.69 0.74
CA ASP A 33 21.37 -8.28 1.64
C ASP A 33 22.48 -8.99 0.86
N ASP A 34 23.44 -9.59 1.58
CA ASP A 34 24.58 -10.34 1.02
C ASP A 34 24.15 -11.57 0.19
N ASN A 35 22.91 -12.05 0.35
CA ASN A 35 22.33 -13.17 -0.38
C ASN A 35 21.53 -12.73 -1.61
N GLY A 36 21.43 -11.43 -1.85
CA GLY A 36 20.62 -10.86 -2.94
C GLY A 36 19.12 -10.76 -2.62
N THR A 37 18.72 -10.95 -1.36
CA THR A 37 17.32 -10.78 -0.92
C THR A 37 17.02 -9.30 -0.71
N LEU A 38 15.87 -8.82 -1.18
CA LEU A 38 15.46 -7.43 -0.99
C LEU A 38 15.34 -7.09 0.50
N LEU A 39 16.02 -6.02 0.95
CA LEU A 39 15.91 -5.53 2.32
C LEU A 39 14.51 -5.01 2.64
N TYR A 40 13.85 -4.40 1.68
CA TYR A 40 12.46 -3.93 1.76
C TYR A 40 11.53 -4.87 0.98
N GLY A 41 11.63 -6.19 1.25
CA GLY A 41 10.95 -7.23 0.50
C GLY A 41 9.54 -7.59 1.00
N PHE A 42 9.17 -7.18 2.23
CA PHE A 42 7.86 -7.49 2.81
C PHE A 42 6.80 -6.47 2.37
N GLY A 43 6.15 -6.75 1.23
CA GLY A 43 5.02 -5.96 0.76
C GLY A 43 3.78 -6.16 1.61
N VAL A 44 3.09 -5.07 1.95
CA VAL A 44 1.88 -5.09 2.79
C VAL A 44 0.64 -5.23 1.90
N ILE A 45 -0.12 -6.30 2.10
CA ILE A 45 -1.36 -6.60 1.36
C ILE A 45 -2.64 -6.23 2.12
N LEU A 46 -2.53 -5.43 3.17
CA LEU A 46 -3.62 -4.90 4.01
C LEU A 46 -4.40 -5.97 4.81
N ASN A 47 -3.81 -7.15 5.02
CA ASN A 47 -4.37 -8.17 5.90
C ASN A 47 -3.69 -8.09 7.27
N TYR A 48 -4.48 -7.76 8.32
CA TYR A 48 -3.97 -7.55 9.66
C TYR A 48 -4.75 -8.36 10.68
N ILE A 49 -4.04 -8.87 11.68
CA ILE A 49 -4.63 -9.46 12.88
C ILE A 49 -4.16 -8.66 14.08
N PHE A 50 -5.08 -8.01 14.77
CA PHE A 50 -4.81 -7.20 15.95
C PHE A 50 -5.35 -7.87 17.20
N LYS A 51 -4.66 -7.70 18.33
CA LYS A 51 -5.26 -7.92 19.64
C LYS A 51 -6.28 -6.82 19.91
N LEU A 52 -7.50 -7.19 20.29
CA LEU A 52 -8.60 -6.24 20.45
C LEU A 52 -8.32 -5.20 21.53
N ASP A 53 -7.79 -5.62 22.68
CA ASP A 53 -7.40 -4.73 23.79
C ASP A 53 -6.40 -3.66 23.32
N LYS A 54 -5.41 -4.06 22.50
CA LYS A 54 -4.44 -3.12 21.95
C LYS A 54 -5.05 -2.18 20.93
N LEU A 55 -5.96 -2.65 20.10
CA LEU A 55 -6.67 -1.81 19.16
C LEU A 55 -7.54 -0.76 19.88
N GLU A 56 -8.24 -1.15 20.95
CA GLU A 56 -9.03 -0.24 21.79
C GLU A 56 -8.17 0.88 22.41
N GLU A 57 -6.97 0.56 22.90
CA GLU A 57 -6.02 1.56 23.42
C GLU A 57 -5.63 2.61 22.35
N LEU A 58 -5.64 2.22 21.08
CA LEU A 58 -5.23 3.07 19.97
C LEU A 58 -6.35 3.92 19.37
N LEU A 59 -7.62 3.63 19.66
CA LEU A 59 -8.77 4.40 19.13
C LEU A 59 -8.73 5.88 19.47
N SER A 60 -8.07 6.26 20.58
CA SER A 60 -7.89 7.66 20.99
C SER A 60 -6.68 8.34 20.34
N LYS A 61 -5.81 7.61 19.68
CA LYS A 61 -4.60 8.13 19.04
C LYS A 61 -4.93 8.74 17.68
N LYS A 62 -4.26 9.83 17.35
CA LYS A 62 -4.33 10.43 16.03
C LYS A 62 -3.32 9.75 15.12
N LEU A 63 -3.78 9.27 13.98
CA LEU A 63 -2.92 8.81 12.90
C LEU A 63 -2.33 10.01 12.14
N PRO A 64 -1.14 9.86 11.53
CA PRO A 64 -0.55 10.89 10.68
C PRO A 64 -1.45 11.16 9.46
N CYS A 65 -1.34 12.37 8.93
CA CYS A 65 -2.01 12.74 7.69
C CYS A 65 -0.99 12.74 6.57
N HIS A 66 -1.21 11.88 5.58
CA HIS A 66 -0.42 11.84 4.37
C HIS A 66 -0.96 12.84 3.36
N ILE A 67 -0.06 13.57 2.72
CA ILE A 67 -0.38 14.59 1.72
C ILE A 67 0.24 14.15 0.39
N VAL A 68 -0.61 13.94 -0.61
CA VAL A 68 -0.17 13.46 -1.92
C VAL A 68 -0.64 14.42 -3.00
N GLU A 69 0.28 14.90 -3.83
CA GLU A 69 -0.06 15.69 -5.02
C GLU A 69 -0.81 14.83 -6.04
N LYS A 70 -1.90 15.36 -6.59
CA LYS A 70 -2.77 14.65 -7.53
C LYS A 70 -3.15 15.52 -8.72
N LYS A 71 -3.30 14.87 -9.87
CA LYS A 71 -4.01 15.41 -11.03
C LYS A 71 -5.50 15.22 -10.78
N ILE A 72 -6.17 16.27 -10.32
CA ILE A 72 -7.59 16.23 -9.96
C ILE A 72 -8.40 16.72 -11.16
N GLN A 73 -9.23 15.87 -11.70
CA GLN A 73 -10.16 16.22 -12.76
C GLN A 73 -11.23 17.17 -12.21
N TYR A 74 -11.63 18.15 -13.00
CA TYR A 74 -12.61 19.12 -12.59
C TYR A 74 -13.45 19.61 -13.79
N VAL A 75 -14.55 20.29 -13.51
CA VAL A 75 -15.35 20.98 -14.51
C VAL A 75 -15.03 22.48 -14.42
N ASP A 76 -14.66 23.10 -15.53
CA ASP A 76 -14.37 24.53 -15.60
C ASP A 76 -15.63 25.42 -15.63
N ASP A 77 -15.44 26.74 -15.62
CA ASP A 77 -16.55 27.72 -15.65
C ASP A 77 -17.37 27.69 -16.97
N LYS A 78 -16.91 26.96 -17.98
CA LYS A 78 -17.61 26.74 -19.26
C LYS A 78 -18.30 25.39 -19.34
N ASN A 79 -18.42 24.69 -18.19
CA ASN A 79 -18.96 23.33 -18.11
C ASN A 79 -18.17 22.28 -18.93
N GLN A 80 -16.87 22.49 -19.13
CA GLN A 80 -16.02 21.53 -19.81
C GLN A 80 -15.28 20.68 -18.79
N PHE A 81 -15.23 19.37 -19.05
CA PHE A 81 -14.47 18.43 -18.23
C PHE A 81 -12.98 18.57 -18.54
N ILE A 82 -12.20 18.92 -17.54
CA ILE A 82 -10.75 19.12 -17.64
C ILE A 82 -10.03 17.98 -16.94
N SER A 83 -9.11 17.36 -17.65
CA SER A 83 -8.16 16.36 -17.12
C SER A 83 -6.77 16.98 -17.16
N PRO A 84 -6.23 17.45 -16.02
CA PRO A 84 -4.96 18.16 -16.00
C PRO A 84 -3.77 17.24 -16.31
N ASP A 85 -2.79 17.77 -17.02
CA ASP A 85 -1.54 17.07 -17.34
C ASP A 85 -0.54 17.12 -16.19
N GLU A 86 -0.69 18.09 -15.28
CA GLU A 86 0.16 18.28 -14.10
C GLU A 86 -0.67 18.24 -12.81
N PRO A 87 -0.07 17.92 -11.64
CA PRO A 87 -0.75 18.00 -10.37
C PRO A 87 -1.32 19.41 -10.14
N ASN A 88 -2.58 19.47 -9.73
CA ASN A 88 -3.31 20.72 -9.50
C ASN A 88 -3.99 20.77 -8.12
N GLY A 89 -3.73 19.79 -7.27
CA GLY A 89 -4.29 19.75 -5.93
C GLY A 89 -3.66 18.65 -5.07
N TYR A 90 -4.11 18.59 -3.82
CA TYR A 90 -3.62 17.66 -2.81
C TYR A 90 -4.73 16.75 -2.33
N LYS A 91 -4.39 15.46 -2.17
CA LYS A 91 -5.20 14.49 -1.45
C LYS A 91 -4.65 14.35 -0.03
N PHE A 92 -5.54 14.47 0.95
CA PHE A 92 -5.23 14.24 2.36
C PHE A 92 -5.84 12.92 2.78
N GLU A 93 -5.05 12.04 3.37
CA GLU A 93 -5.53 10.74 3.83
C GLU A 93 -4.83 10.28 5.09
N THR A 94 -5.55 9.53 5.93
CA THR A 94 -4.99 8.76 7.03
C THR A 94 -5.05 7.29 6.65
N LEU A 95 -3.98 6.56 6.90
CA LEU A 95 -3.86 5.18 6.50
C LEU A 95 -3.99 4.25 7.70
N ALA A 96 -4.81 3.21 7.58
CA ALA A 96 -4.94 2.19 8.62
C ALA A 96 -3.60 1.49 8.92
N VAL A 97 -2.71 1.42 7.94
CA VAL A 97 -1.36 0.86 8.08
C VAL A 97 -0.50 1.60 9.11
N ASP A 98 -0.75 2.89 9.34
CA ASP A 98 -0.01 3.68 10.34
C ASP A 98 -0.26 3.21 11.78
N VAL A 99 -1.31 2.44 12.01
CA VAL A 99 -1.56 1.79 13.30
C VAL A 99 -0.38 0.90 13.71
N ILE A 100 0.33 0.32 12.74
CA ILE A 100 1.51 -0.52 12.99
C ILE A 100 2.59 0.24 13.78
N ARG A 101 2.82 1.52 13.48
CA ARG A 101 3.78 2.38 14.18
C ARG A 101 3.44 2.62 15.65
N LEU A 102 2.18 2.47 16.00
CA LEU A 102 1.67 2.67 17.36
C LEU A 102 1.69 1.39 18.20
N MET A 103 1.95 0.25 17.57
CA MET A 103 2.08 -1.04 18.23
C MET A 103 3.46 -1.20 18.86
N ASP A 104 3.57 -1.95 19.95
CA ASP A 104 4.84 -2.26 20.60
C ASP A 104 5.73 -3.12 19.70
N TYR A 105 5.11 -4.03 18.93
CA TYR A 105 5.76 -4.88 17.95
C TYR A 105 4.75 -5.35 16.89
N CYS A 106 5.27 -5.72 15.73
CA CYS A 106 4.51 -6.36 14.66
C CYS A 106 5.31 -7.55 14.13
N VAL A 107 4.62 -8.63 13.85
CA VAL A 107 5.22 -9.85 13.29
C VAL A 107 4.75 -9.95 11.83
N PRO A 108 5.67 -9.84 10.84
CA PRO A 108 5.31 -10.11 9.46
C PRO A 108 5.00 -11.60 9.29
N PHE A 109 3.93 -11.89 8.58
CA PHE A 109 3.56 -13.24 8.20
C PHE A 109 3.57 -13.32 6.68
N GLU A 110 4.57 -14.03 6.14
CA GLU A 110 4.71 -14.19 4.70
C GLU A 110 3.63 -15.12 4.14
N VAL A 111 3.03 -14.70 3.04
CA VAL A 111 2.00 -15.44 2.33
C VAL A 111 2.37 -15.56 0.84
N GLU A 112 1.80 -16.57 0.19
CA GLU A 112 1.96 -16.74 -1.25
C GLU A 112 1.13 -15.67 -1.99
N ARG A 113 1.83 -14.68 -2.56
CA ARG A 113 1.20 -13.51 -3.18
C ARG A 113 0.09 -13.85 -4.18
N GLN A 114 0.29 -14.87 -5.00
CA GLN A 114 -0.69 -15.26 -6.02
C GLN A 114 -1.99 -15.82 -5.44
N ARG A 115 -1.94 -16.30 -4.20
CA ARG A 115 -3.12 -16.83 -3.50
C ARG A 115 -3.84 -15.78 -2.66
N GLU A 116 -3.10 -14.83 -2.11
CA GLU A 116 -3.60 -13.95 -1.06
C GLU A 116 -3.81 -12.50 -1.54
N PHE A 117 -3.42 -12.19 -2.80
CA PHE A 117 -3.49 -10.82 -3.27
C PHE A 117 -3.87 -10.70 -4.73
N ALA A 118 -5.09 -10.22 -5.01
CA ALA A 118 -5.66 -10.00 -6.34
C ALA A 118 -6.21 -8.57 -6.48
N PRO A 119 -5.34 -7.54 -6.48
CA PRO A 119 -5.78 -6.15 -6.50
C PRO A 119 -6.39 -5.74 -7.84
N ILE A 120 -7.32 -4.77 -7.79
CA ILE A 120 -7.91 -4.12 -8.96
C ILE A 120 -7.57 -2.63 -8.86
N LYS A 121 -6.58 -2.18 -9.62
CA LYS A 121 -6.08 -0.80 -9.63
C LYS A 121 -6.09 -0.18 -11.03
N ASN A 122 -6.15 -1.02 -12.06
CA ASN A 122 -6.10 -0.62 -13.46
C ASN A 122 -7.31 -1.13 -14.24
N LEU A 123 -7.63 -0.47 -15.34
CA LEU A 123 -8.73 -0.90 -16.22
C LEU A 123 -8.35 -2.20 -16.96
N HIS A 124 -7.10 -2.30 -17.43
CA HIS A 124 -6.59 -3.45 -18.18
C HIS A 124 -5.18 -3.82 -17.74
N GLY A 125 -4.74 -5.04 -18.04
CA GLY A 125 -3.40 -5.54 -17.77
C GLY A 125 -3.19 -5.96 -16.31
N LYS A 126 -2.00 -5.65 -15.77
CA LYS A 126 -1.65 -5.99 -14.38
C LYS A 126 -2.58 -5.25 -13.41
N ASP A 127 -2.96 -5.93 -12.34
CA ASP A 127 -3.83 -5.39 -11.27
C ASP A 127 -5.17 -4.86 -11.83
N SER A 128 -5.76 -5.57 -12.79
CA SER A 128 -7.07 -5.28 -13.40
C SER A 128 -8.13 -6.29 -12.95
N LEU A 129 -9.37 -6.06 -13.37
CA LEU A 129 -10.44 -7.02 -13.15
C LEU A 129 -10.12 -8.39 -13.77
N ASP A 130 -9.54 -8.40 -14.98
CA ASP A 130 -9.23 -9.63 -15.68
C ASP A 130 -8.10 -10.41 -14.96
N SER A 131 -7.01 -9.74 -14.57
CA SER A 131 -5.93 -10.38 -13.81
C SER A 131 -6.40 -10.87 -12.42
N ALA A 132 -7.32 -10.14 -11.77
CA ALA A 132 -7.88 -10.59 -10.50
C ALA A 132 -8.74 -11.85 -10.66
N ARG A 133 -9.54 -11.94 -11.72
CA ARG A 133 -10.32 -13.15 -12.06
C ARG A 133 -9.43 -14.36 -12.33
N GLU A 134 -8.33 -14.16 -13.07
CA GLU A 134 -7.35 -15.22 -13.33
C GLU A 134 -6.76 -15.75 -12.01
N LEU A 135 -6.34 -14.88 -11.10
CA LEU A 135 -5.80 -15.27 -9.79
C LEU A 135 -6.84 -15.99 -8.93
N LEU A 136 -8.09 -15.53 -8.89
CA LEU A 136 -9.17 -16.21 -8.17
C LEU A 136 -9.48 -17.58 -8.76
N ALA A 137 -9.48 -17.71 -10.08
CA ALA A 137 -9.67 -18.99 -10.75
C ALA A 137 -8.54 -19.99 -10.45
N LEU A 138 -7.29 -19.53 -10.36
CA LEU A 138 -6.14 -20.34 -9.92
C LEU A 138 -6.32 -20.91 -8.51
N ASN A 139 -7.03 -20.17 -7.63
CA ASN A 139 -7.35 -20.58 -6.28
C ASN A 139 -8.62 -21.44 -6.18
N GLY A 140 -9.23 -21.79 -7.32
CA GLY A 140 -10.41 -22.66 -7.39
C GLY A 140 -11.74 -21.94 -7.17
N GLU A 141 -11.74 -20.60 -7.12
CA GLU A 141 -12.96 -19.81 -7.03
C GLU A 141 -13.72 -19.83 -8.36
N LYS A 142 -15.03 -20.04 -8.27
CA LYS A 142 -15.94 -19.95 -9.41
C LYS A 142 -16.55 -18.55 -9.43
N LEU A 143 -16.20 -17.80 -10.47
CA LEU A 143 -16.71 -16.45 -10.70
C LEU A 143 -17.87 -16.47 -11.70
#